data_dec947a9bf410bba3300eaf4567ea6de
#
_entry.id   dec947a9bf410bba3300eaf4567ea6de
#
_cell.length_a   1.000
_cell.length_b   1.000
_cell.length_c   1.000
_cell.angle_alpha   90.00
_cell.angle_beta   90.00
_cell.angle_gamma   90.00
#
_symmetry.space_group_name_H-M   'P 1'
#
loop_
_entity.id
_entity.type
_entity.pdbx_description
1 polymer ?
#
loop_
_entity_poly.entity_id
_entity_poly.type
_entity_poly.pdbx_seq_one_letter_code
_entity_poly.pdbx_strand_id
1 'polypeptide(L)'
;DDRFQKTAAIKFLRALDYAADTTVVDFDTEVRVGRYGRDGFPRLVERIRASRPSGDTALYDALGVYLDGAFEQDGRKILVLYTDGEDTRSQMSFEDARDLLRASDVTVYAIGLQRYLRASSRQRQRMFLEELTDSTGGRAYFPQETDELDGIYEQIEAELNARYSIGFISTNEATDGSWRELEVRLRSQSEKLRGAEIRSRDGYYAVYVEEAR
;
A
#
# COMPACT_ATOMS: atom_id res chain seq x y z
N ASP A 1 0.08 19.24 -14.32
CA ASP A 1 0.63 18.19 -13.46
C ASP A 1 -0.33 17.00 -13.23
N ASP A 2 -1.61 17.23 -12.88
CA ASP A 2 -2.62 16.19 -12.73
C ASP A 2 -2.70 15.23 -13.95
N ARG A 3 -2.65 15.77 -15.16
CA ARG A 3 -2.67 14.99 -16.39
C ARG A 3 -1.46 14.04 -16.52
N PHE A 4 -0.28 14.49 -16.10
CA PHE A 4 0.92 13.67 -16.13
C PHE A 4 0.83 12.54 -15.12
N GLN A 5 0.40 12.83 -13.90
CA GLN A 5 0.21 11.86 -12.81
C GLN A 5 -0.75 10.75 -13.24
N LYS A 6 -1.90 11.10 -13.79
CA LYS A 6 -2.88 10.15 -14.33
C LYS A 6 -2.30 9.30 -15.46
N THR A 7 -1.49 9.91 -16.33
CA THR A 7 -0.85 9.18 -17.43
C THR A 7 0.17 8.18 -16.93
N ALA A 8 0.99 8.55 -15.96
CA ALA A 8 1.97 7.67 -15.32
C ALA A 8 1.29 6.50 -14.59
N ALA A 9 0.23 6.78 -13.82
CA ALA A 9 -0.55 5.73 -13.15
C ALA A 9 -1.20 4.75 -14.15
N ILE A 10 -1.76 5.24 -15.25
CA ILE A 10 -2.34 4.39 -16.31
C ILE A 10 -1.27 3.53 -16.98
N LYS A 11 -0.08 4.09 -17.24
CA LYS A 11 1.06 3.36 -17.80
C LYS A 11 1.49 2.22 -16.87
N PHE A 12 1.63 2.51 -15.58
CA PHE A 12 1.94 1.51 -14.55
C PHE A 12 0.88 0.39 -14.49
N LEU A 13 -0.40 0.74 -14.39
CA LEU A 13 -1.47 -0.26 -14.35
C LEU A 13 -1.54 -1.13 -15.60
N ARG A 14 -1.13 -0.60 -16.75
CA ARG A 14 -1.00 -1.38 -18.00
C ARG A 14 0.16 -2.36 -17.94
N ALA A 15 1.26 -2.03 -17.27
CA ALA A 15 2.39 -2.94 -17.09
C ALA A 15 2.04 -4.11 -16.15
N LEU A 16 1.04 -3.95 -15.28
CA LEU A 16 0.51 -4.99 -14.40
C LEU A 16 -0.59 -5.84 -15.07
N ASP A 17 -0.44 -6.21 -16.33
CA ASP A 17 -1.42 -6.96 -17.12
C ASP A 17 -1.74 -8.36 -16.55
N TYR A 18 -0.87 -8.89 -15.69
CA TYR A 18 -1.06 -10.13 -14.95
C TYR A 18 -2.00 -9.99 -13.73
N ALA A 19 -2.34 -8.78 -13.31
CA ALA A 19 -3.30 -8.56 -12.22
C ALA A 19 -4.69 -9.11 -12.59
N ALA A 20 -5.29 -9.89 -11.69
CA ALA A 20 -6.62 -10.43 -11.90
C ALA A 20 -7.68 -9.32 -11.87
N ASP A 21 -7.55 -8.44 -10.90
CA ASP A 21 -8.43 -7.31 -10.65
C ASP A 21 -7.64 -6.06 -10.28
N THR A 22 -8.22 -4.90 -10.57
CA THR A 22 -7.74 -3.60 -10.09
C THR A 22 -8.87 -2.89 -9.38
N THR A 23 -8.67 -2.54 -8.11
CA THR A 23 -9.59 -1.69 -7.35
C THR A 23 -9.04 -0.27 -7.32
N VAL A 24 -9.87 0.70 -7.68
CA VAL A 24 -9.56 2.12 -7.54
C VAL A 24 -10.39 2.70 -6.42
N VAL A 25 -9.73 3.35 -5.50
CA VAL A 25 -10.36 4.10 -4.41
C VAL A 25 -9.99 5.56 -4.58
N ASP A 26 -10.96 6.36 -4.97
CA ASP A 26 -10.82 7.81 -4.95
C ASP A 26 -11.28 8.30 -3.57
N PHE A 27 -10.48 9.13 -2.95
CA PHE A 27 -10.78 9.70 -1.66
C PHE A 27 -10.54 11.22 -1.67
N ASP A 28 -11.56 11.92 -1.33
CA ASP A 28 -11.57 13.35 -1.00
C ASP A 28 -12.44 13.52 0.25
N THR A 29 -13.47 14.34 0.21
CA THR A 29 -14.49 14.42 1.27
C THR A 29 -15.33 13.12 1.37
N GLU A 30 -15.37 12.33 0.31
CA GLU A 30 -16.07 11.04 0.21
C GLU A 30 -15.11 9.95 -0.30
N VAL A 31 -15.38 8.70 0.08
CA VAL A 31 -14.66 7.54 -0.42
C VAL A 31 -15.49 6.86 -1.51
N ARG A 32 -14.92 6.72 -2.69
CA ARG A 32 -15.57 6.13 -3.86
C ARG A 32 -14.75 4.95 -4.40
N VAL A 33 -15.32 3.77 -4.40
CA VAL A 33 -14.66 2.52 -4.80
C VAL A 33 -15.17 2.05 -6.15
N GLY A 34 -14.27 1.52 -6.98
CA GLY A 34 -14.61 0.80 -8.21
C GLY A 34 -13.64 -0.33 -8.46
N ARG A 35 -14.17 -1.52 -8.74
CA ARG A 35 -13.40 -2.72 -9.03
C ARG A 35 -13.51 -3.09 -10.51
N TYR A 36 -12.40 -3.41 -11.14
CA TYR A 36 -12.26 -3.68 -12.56
C TYR A 36 -11.47 -4.96 -12.77
N GLY A 37 -12.10 -5.97 -13.36
CA GLY A 37 -11.39 -7.13 -13.90
C GLY A 37 -10.63 -6.75 -15.18
N ARG A 38 -9.90 -7.70 -15.75
CA ARG A 38 -9.07 -7.48 -16.97
C ARG A 38 -9.82 -6.83 -18.11
N ASP A 39 -11.04 -7.27 -18.39
CA ASP A 39 -11.88 -6.71 -19.45
C ASP A 39 -12.39 -5.30 -19.13
N GLY A 40 -12.29 -4.88 -17.89
CA GLY A 40 -12.71 -3.56 -17.41
C GLY A 40 -11.66 -2.47 -17.58
N PHE A 41 -10.44 -2.78 -18.06
CA PHE A 41 -9.34 -1.82 -18.16
C PHE A 41 -9.68 -0.51 -18.91
N PRO A 42 -10.44 -0.51 -20.02
CA PRO A 42 -10.85 0.75 -20.65
C PRO A 42 -11.67 1.66 -19.73
N ARG A 43 -12.61 1.07 -18.95
CA ARG A 43 -13.45 1.82 -17.99
C ARG A 43 -12.61 2.33 -16.80
N LEU A 44 -11.63 1.55 -16.34
CA LEU A 44 -10.65 1.97 -15.34
C LEU A 44 -9.89 3.22 -15.80
N VAL A 45 -9.39 3.21 -17.04
CA VAL A 45 -8.68 4.35 -17.64
C VAL A 45 -9.57 5.60 -17.70
N GLU A 46 -10.83 5.44 -18.14
CA GLU A 46 -11.81 6.53 -18.17
C GLU A 46 -12.05 7.10 -16.76
N ARG A 47 -12.21 6.25 -15.75
CA ARG A 47 -12.39 6.69 -14.38
C ARG A 47 -11.19 7.50 -13.88
N ILE A 48 -9.97 6.99 -14.05
CA ILE A 48 -8.76 7.70 -13.63
C ILE A 48 -8.66 9.07 -14.32
N ARG A 49 -8.96 9.14 -15.61
CA ARG A 49 -8.95 10.41 -16.36
C ARG A 49 -10.02 11.39 -15.90
N ALA A 50 -11.18 10.87 -15.51
CA ALA A 50 -12.32 11.68 -15.07
C ALA A 50 -12.20 12.11 -13.60
N SER A 51 -11.41 11.42 -12.79
CA SER A 51 -11.22 11.74 -11.37
C SER A 51 -10.76 13.18 -11.20
N ARG A 52 -11.40 13.90 -10.29
CA ARG A 52 -11.07 15.29 -9.92
C ARG A 52 -11.22 15.41 -8.41
N PRO A 53 -10.18 15.04 -7.67
CA PRO A 53 -10.22 15.16 -6.22
C PRO A 53 -10.42 16.63 -5.83
N SER A 54 -11.24 16.85 -4.82
CA SER A 54 -11.55 18.18 -4.32
C SER A 54 -12.06 18.11 -2.88
N GLY A 55 -11.74 19.11 -2.08
CA GLY A 55 -12.19 19.20 -0.69
C GLY A 55 -11.16 18.63 0.31
N ASP A 56 -11.65 18.06 1.38
CA ASP A 56 -10.84 17.45 2.45
C ASP A 56 -10.32 16.07 2.04
N THR A 57 -9.38 15.53 2.80
CA THR A 57 -8.73 14.24 2.53
C THR A 57 -9.14 13.23 3.59
N ALA A 58 -9.93 12.21 3.22
CA ALA A 58 -10.35 11.09 4.08
C ALA A 58 -9.51 9.83 3.80
N LEU A 59 -8.20 9.91 4.03
CA LEU A 59 -7.24 8.87 3.69
C LEU A 59 -7.41 7.60 4.54
N TYR A 60 -7.57 7.73 5.87
CA TYR A 60 -7.70 6.57 6.75
C TYR A 60 -9.01 5.84 6.52
N ASP A 61 -10.11 6.58 6.32
CA ASP A 61 -11.40 5.97 5.96
C ASP A 61 -11.31 5.22 4.62
N ALA A 62 -10.57 5.76 3.64
CA ALA A 62 -10.34 5.09 2.35
C ALA A 62 -9.52 3.80 2.52
N LEU A 63 -8.52 3.79 3.39
CA LEU A 63 -7.77 2.57 3.74
C LEU A 63 -8.69 1.52 4.37
N GLY A 64 -9.54 1.92 5.33
CA GLY A 64 -10.50 1.03 5.96
C GLY A 64 -11.47 0.40 4.97
N VAL A 65 -12.08 1.20 4.09
CA VAL A 65 -12.99 0.72 3.04
C VAL A 65 -12.29 -0.23 2.06
N TYR A 66 -11.05 0.08 1.67
CA TYR A 66 -10.28 -0.81 0.80
C TYR A 66 -9.98 -2.14 1.48
N LEU A 67 -9.54 -2.11 2.73
CA LEU A 67 -9.15 -3.30 3.50
C LEU A 67 -10.34 -4.22 3.77
N ASP A 68 -11.51 -3.68 4.09
CA ASP A 68 -12.75 -4.44 4.25
C ASP A 68 -13.04 -5.27 2.99
N GLY A 69 -13.01 -4.64 1.82
CA GLY A 69 -13.18 -5.34 0.55
C GLY A 69 -12.01 -6.28 0.18
N ALA A 70 -10.79 -6.01 0.65
CA ALA A 70 -9.61 -6.82 0.37
C ALA A 70 -9.57 -8.12 1.17
N PHE A 71 -10.14 -8.15 2.37
CA PHE A 71 -10.21 -9.37 3.19
C PHE A 71 -10.97 -10.51 2.51
N GLU A 72 -11.93 -10.19 1.65
CA GLU A 72 -12.73 -11.17 0.92
C GLU A 72 -12.05 -11.69 -0.36
N GLN A 73 -10.86 -11.19 -0.69
CA GLN A 73 -10.17 -11.55 -1.93
C GLN A 73 -9.04 -12.53 -1.69
N ASP A 74 -8.91 -13.51 -2.58
CA ASP A 74 -7.78 -14.42 -2.61
C ASP A 74 -6.58 -13.83 -3.35
N GLY A 75 -5.40 -14.38 -3.06
CA GLY A 75 -4.18 -14.04 -3.78
C GLY A 75 -3.41 -12.87 -3.17
N ARG A 76 -2.40 -12.42 -3.90
CA ARG A 76 -1.52 -11.33 -3.48
C ARG A 76 -2.22 -9.99 -3.64
N LYS A 77 -2.22 -9.19 -2.60
CA LYS A 77 -2.83 -7.87 -2.56
C LYS A 77 -1.77 -6.77 -2.46
N ILE A 78 -1.85 -5.82 -3.36
CA ILE A 78 -0.92 -4.70 -3.45
C ILE A 78 -1.73 -3.42 -3.48
N LEU A 79 -1.44 -2.53 -2.54
CA LEU A 79 -1.98 -1.19 -2.51
C LEU A 79 -0.93 -0.19 -2.97
N VAL A 80 -1.24 0.60 -3.97
CA VAL A 80 -0.45 1.77 -4.34
C VAL A 80 -1.21 3.01 -3.90
N LEU A 81 -0.74 3.63 -2.84
CA LEU A 81 -1.30 4.85 -2.29
C LEU A 81 -0.62 6.06 -2.93
N TYR A 82 -1.42 6.99 -3.42
CA TYR A 82 -0.94 8.24 -3.98
C TYR A 82 -1.62 9.40 -3.26
N THR A 83 -0.84 10.26 -2.60
CA THR A 83 -1.38 11.37 -1.82
C THR A 83 -0.45 12.58 -1.83
N ASP A 84 -1.03 13.77 -1.87
CA ASP A 84 -0.34 15.05 -1.79
C ASP A 84 -0.57 15.78 -0.45
N GLY A 85 -1.27 15.14 0.49
CA GLY A 85 -1.65 15.76 1.75
C GLY A 85 -1.65 14.83 2.96
N GLU A 86 -1.99 15.45 4.08
CA GLU A 86 -2.30 14.76 5.33
C GLU A 86 -3.79 14.41 5.36
N ASP A 87 -4.15 13.44 6.18
CA ASP A 87 -5.56 13.20 6.49
C ASP A 87 -6.15 14.41 7.23
N THR A 88 -7.30 14.88 6.78
CA THR A 88 -7.98 16.05 7.35
C THR A 88 -9.45 15.78 7.69
N ARG A 89 -9.96 14.59 7.31
CA ARG A 89 -11.41 14.34 7.36
C ARG A 89 -11.80 12.99 7.95
N SER A 90 -10.94 11.99 7.97
CA SER A 90 -11.30 10.63 8.39
C SER A 90 -11.89 10.60 9.80
N GLN A 91 -12.85 9.71 9.99
CA GLN A 91 -13.37 9.34 11.32
C GLN A 91 -12.45 8.28 11.96
N MET A 92 -11.83 7.44 11.14
CA MET A 92 -10.84 6.47 11.58
C MET A 92 -9.56 7.17 12.03
N SER A 93 -8.94 6.68 13.11
CA SER A 93 -7.63 7.16 13.55
C SER A 93 -6.50 6.56 12.73
N PHE A 94 -5.31 7.17 12.80
CA PHE A 94 -4.10 6.59 12.20
C PHE A 94 -3.77 5.21 12.79
N GLU A 95 -3.89 5.08 14.11
CA GLU A 95 -3.63 3.85 14.83
C GLU A 95 -4.55 2.72 14.35
N ASP A 96 -5.84 3.00 14.18
CA ASP A 96 -6.80 2.01 13.68
C ASP A 96 -6.48 1.59 12.24
N ALA A 97 -6.16 2.54 11.35
CA ALA A 97 -5.78 2.26 9.97
C ALA A 97 -4.49 1.42 9.88
N ARG A 98 -3.49 1.74 10.71
CA ARG A 98 -2.24 0.98 10.82
C ARG A 98 -2.51 -0.45 11.31
N ASP A 99 -3.31 -0.61 12.35
CA ASP A 99 -3.58 -1.93 12.95
C ASP A 99 -4.40 -2.81 12.00
N LEU A 100 -5.32 -2.23 11.22
CA LEU A 100 -5.99 -2.94 10.13
C LEU A 100 -5.01 -3.37 9.03
N LEU A 101 -4.07 -2.51 8.64
CA LEU A 101 -3.03 -2.88 7.67
C LEU A 101 -2.14 -4.00 8.18
N ARG A 102 -1.76 -3.97 9.45
CA ARG A 102 -1.00 -5.04 10.10
C ARG A 102 -1.75 -6.36 10.14
N ALA A 103 -3.06 -6.31 10.36
CA ALA A 103 -3.91 -7.50 10.35
C ALA A 103 -4.16 -8.05 8.93
N SER A 104 -3.99 -7.22 7.90
CA SER A 104 -4.19 -7.60 6.50
C SER A 104 -2.95 -8.30 5.92
N ASP A 105 -3.11 -8.94 4.75
CA ASP A 105 -2.02 -9.46 3.93
C ASP A 105 -1.63 -8.51 2.77
N VAL A 106 -2.11 -7.27 2.83
CA VAL A 106 -1.84 -6.24 1.83
C VAL A 106 -0.41 -5.72 1.98
N THR A 107 0.28 -5.51 0.87
CA THR A 107 1.54 -4.76 0.84
C THR A 107 1.28 -3.37 0.30
N VAL A 108 1.77 -2.36 1.01
CA VAL A 108 1.54 -0.96 0.66
C VAL A 108 2.78 -0.34 0.04
N TYR A 109 2.62 0.23 -1.15
CA TYR A 109 3.55 1.19 -1.72
C TYR A 109 2.91 2.58 -1.65
N ALA A 110 3.64 3.57 -1.19
CA ALA A 110 3.12 4.92 -1.05
C ALA A 110 3.94 5.93 -1.88
N ILE A 111 3.25 6.84 -2.54
CA ILE A 111 3.84 7.96 -3.28
C ILE A 111 3.32 9.24 -2.67
N GLY A 112 4.18 9.91 -1.90
CA GLY A 112 3.87 11.15 -1.19
C GLY A 112 4.36 12.37 -1.96
N LEU A 113 3.47 13.13 -2.57
CA LEU A 113 3.83 14.38 -3.22
C LEU A 113 4.03 15.47 -2.19
N GLN A 114 5.22 16.07 -2.17
CA GLN A 114 5.60 17.05 -1.14
C GLN A 114 5.75 18.48 -1.65
N ARG A 115 5.54 18.70 -2.95
CA ARG A 115 5.86 19.98 -3.61
C ARG A 115 5.21 21.20 -2.96
N TYR A 116 3.96 21.09 -2.53
CA TYR A 116 3.19 22.19 -1.98
C TYR A 116 3.08 22.17 -0.45
N LEU A 117 3.68 21.19 0.21
CA LEU A 117 3.62 21.05 1.65
C LEU A 117 4.66 21.94 2.36
N ARG A 118 4.29 22.46 3.54
CA ARG A 118 5.23 23.10 4.46
C ARG A 118 6.18 22.07 5.04
N ALA A 119 7.35 22.48 5.53
CA ALA A 119 8.38 21.57 6.04
C ALA A 119 7.86 20.63 7.17
N SER A 120 7.06 21.16 8.10
CA SER A 120 6.46 20.36 9.18
C SER A 120 5.48 19.31 8.63
N SER A 121 4.66 19.67 7.65
CA SER A 121 3.70 18.74 7.01
C SER A 121 4.43 17.68 6.19
N ARG A 122 5.50 18.03 5.49
CA ARG A 122 6.35 17.07 4.76
C ARG A 122 6.91 16.00 5.70
N GLN A 123 7.40 16.42 6.87
CA GLN A 123 7.97 15.47 7.84
C GLN A 123 6.90 14.54 8.41
N ARG A 124 5.71 15.05 8.78
CA ARG A 124 4.60 14.22 9.26
C ARG A 124 4.11 13.23 8.20
N GLN A 125 3.89 13.71 6.96
CA GLN A 125 3.51 12.84 5.84
C GLN A 125 4.55 11.74 5.60
N ARG A 126 5.85 12.09 5.63
CA ARG A 126 6.93 11.12 5.46
C ARG A 126 6.89 10.05 6.53
N MET A 127 6.87 10.44 7.82
CA MET A 127 6.83 9.49 8.94
C MET A 127 5.60 8.57 8.84
N PHE A 128 4.45 9.13 8.54
CA PHE A 128 3.21 8.39 8.37
C PHE A 128 3.30 7.36 7.23
N LEU A 129 3.71 7.78 6.02
CA LEU A 129 3.77 6.88 4.86
C LEU A 129 4.89 5.83 5.01
N GLU A 130 6.03 6.17 5.61
CA GLU A 130 7.10 5.23 5.93
C GLU A 130 6.60 4.18 6.93
N GLU A 131 5.90 4.56 8.02
CA GLU A 131 5.36 3.62 9.00
C GLU A 131 4.36 2.64 8.37
N LEU A 132 3.44 3.13 7.52
CA LEU A 132 2.48 2.26 6.82
C LEU A 132 3.17 1.26 5.88
N THR A 133 4.14 1.73 5.10
CA THR A 133 4.80 0.88 4.11
C THR A 133 5.73 -0.13 4.75
N ASP A 134 6.50 0.28 5.76
CA ASP A 134 7.46 -0.58 6.45
C ASP A 134 6.74 -1.72 7.18
N SER A 135 5.61 -1.44 7.84
CA SER A 135 4.81 -2.45 8.54
C SER A 135 4.30 -3.57 7.61
N THR A 136 4.15 -3.29 6.32
CA THR A 136 3.63 -4.23 5.31
C THR A 136 4.71 -4.82 4.39
N GLY A 137 5.96 -4.40 4.54
CA GLY A 137 7.08 -4.82 3.70
C GLY A 137 7.09 -4.15 2.32
N GLY A 138 6.44 -3.00 2.19
CA GLY A 138 6.47 -2.16 1.01
C GLY A 138 7.46 -1.00 1.10
N ARG A 139 7.19 0.10 0.39
CA ARG A 139 8.09 1.26 0.34
C ARG A 139 7.33 2.57 0.12
N ALA A 140 7.80 3.65 0.76
CA ALA A 140 7.36 5.01 0.48
C ALA A 140 8.34 5.73 -0.46
N TYR A 141 7.79 6.49 -1.40
CA TYR A 141 8.53 7.32 -2.34
C TYR A 141 8.09 8.77 -2.20
N PHE A 142 9.02 9.70 -2.34
CA PHE A 142 8.77 11.13 -2.16
C PHE A 142 9.35 11.94 -3.32
N PRO A 143 8.75 11.84 -4.52
CA PRO A 143 9.22 12.58 -5.68
C PRO A 143 9.15 14.08 -5.46
N GLN A 144 10.15 14.80 -5.95
CA GLN A 144 10.15 16.25 -5.96
C GLN A 144 9.42 16.80 -7.20
N GLU A 145 9.55 16.09 -8.32
CA GLU A 145 8.92 16.44 -9.58
C GLU A 145 8.09 15.25 -10.11
N THR A 146 7.10 15.58 -10.92
CA THR A 146 6.15 14.56 -11.44
C THR A 146 6.77 13.65 -12.49
N ASP A 147 7.86 14.04 -13.15
CA ASP A 147 8.58 13.21 -14.12
C ASP A 147 9.34 12.05 -13.48
N GLU A 148 9.60 12.10 -12.16
CA GLU A 148 10.16 10.98 -11.40
C GLU A 148 9.18 9.79 -11.26
N LEU A 149 7.88 10.01 -11.48
CA LEU A 149 6.85 8.98 -11.28
C LEU A 149 7.05 7.74 -12.18
N ASP A 150 7.47 7.92 -13.41
CA ASP A 150 7.74 6.79 -14.31
C ASP A 150 8.81 5.87 -13.71
N GLY A 151 9.92 6.43 -13.22
CA GLY A 151 10.99 5.66 -12.58
C GLY A 151 10.56 5.01 -11.27
N ILE A 152 9.68 5.64 -10.49
CA ILE A 152 9.11 5.06 -9.26
C ILE A 152 8.24 3.85 -9.60
N TYR A 153 7.37 3.96 -10.59
CA TYR A 153 6.53 2.85 -11.02
C TYR A 153 7.34 1.67 -11.58
N GLU A 154 8.42 1.95 -12.33
CA GLU A 154 9.35 0.91 -12.80
C GLU A 154 10.04 0.20 -11.61
N GLN A 155 10.41 0.92 -10.55
CA GLN A 155 10.96 0.32 -9.34
C GLN A 155 9.93 -0.55 -8.61
N ILE A 156 8.69 -0.08 -8.45
CA ILE A 156 7.62 -0.86 -7.84
C ILE A 156 7.39 -2.15 -8.63
N GLU A 157 7.29 -2.08 -9.95
CA GLU A 157 7.13 -3.25 -10.83
C GLU A 157 8.29 -4.23 -10.67
N ALA A 158 9.52 -3.76 -10.66
CA ALA A 158 10.70 -4.59 -10.46
C ALA A 158 10.69 -5.29 -9.09
N GLU A 159 10.31 -4.59 -8.02
CA GLU A 159 10.16 -5.16 -6.68
C GLU A 159 9.05 -6.22 -6.65
N LEU A 160 7.91 -5.98 -7.29
CA LEU A 160 6.81 -6.94 -7.38
C LEU A 160 7.22 -8.24 -8.08
N ASN A 161 8.04 -8.14 -9.12
CA ASN A 161 8.56 -9.28 -9.86
C ASN A 161 9.68 -10.03 -9.11
N ALA A 162 10.38 -9.37 -8.18
CA ALA A 162 11.44 -9.97 -7.37
C ALA A 162 10.97 -10.58 -6.04
N ARG A 163 9.68 -10.62 -5.78
CA ARG A 163 9.12 -11.07 -4.48
C ARG A 163 9.08 -12.58 -4.34
N TYR A 164 9.30 -13.00 -3.10
CA TYR A 164 9.13 -14.38 -2.64
C TYR A 164 8.00 -14.46 -1.62
N SER A 165 7.22 -15.55 -1.66
CA SER A 165 6.29 -15.92 -0.60
C SER A 165 6.91 -17.05 0.22
N ILE A 166 7.06 -16.84 1.52
CA ILE A 166 7.63 -17.82 2.43
C ILE A 166 6.58 -18.15 3.47
N GLY A 167 6.15 -19.41 3.51
CA GLY A 167 5.29 -19.93 4.57
C GLY A 167 6.13 -20.51 5.71
N PHE A 168 5.69 -20.29 6.95
CA PHE A 168 6.30 -20.87 8.13
C PHE A 168 5.23 -21.27 9.15
N ILE A 169 5.59 -22.18 10.04
CA ILE A 169 4.78 -22.53 11.20
C ILE A 169 5.46 -21.93 12.43
N SER A 170 4.70 -21.17 13.21
CA SER A 170 5.22 -20.56 14.44
C SER A 170 5.59 -21.63 15.46
N THR A 171 6.74 -21.48 16.11
CA THR A 171 7.12 -22.31 17.26
C THR A 171 6.39 -21.92 18.54
N ASN A 172 5.75 -20.76 18.58
CA ASN A 172 4.86 -20.34 19.65
C ASN A 172 3.43 -20.73 19.27
N GLU A 173 2.91 -21.76 19.93
CA GLU A 173 1.60 -22.36 19.65
C GLU A 173 0.44 -21.63 20.32
N ALA A 174 0.69 -20.59 21.13
CA ALA A 174 -0.38 -19.84 21.79
C ALA A 174 -1.33 -19.21 20.76
N THR A 175 -2.63 -19.37 20.97
CA THR A 175 -3.71 -18.84 20.11
C THR A 175 -4.41 -17.67 20.77
N ASP A 176 -3.61 -16.69 21.22
CA ASP A 176 -3.99 -15.59 22.08
C ASP A 176 -4.30 -14.27 21.34
N GLY A 177 -4.21 -14.28 20.01
CA GLY A 177 -4.41 -13.08 19.18
C GLY A 177 -3.29 -12.02 19.33
N SER A 178 -2.22 -12.32 20.07
CA SER A 178 -1.16 -11.33 20.31
C SER A 178 -0.34 -11.04 19.06
N TRP A 179 0.19 -9.81 18.98
CA TRP A 179 1.15 -9.43 17.95
C TRP A 179 2.48 -10.15 18.15
N ARG A 180 3.06 -10.63 17.06
CA ARG A 180 4.35 -11.31 17.01
C ARG A 180 5.24 -10.66 15.98
N GLU A 181 6.37 -10.15 16.42
CA GLU A 181 7.38 -9.58 15.54
C GLU A 181 8.01 -10.66 14.64
N LEU A 182 8.29 -10.28 13.41
CA LEU A 182 8.92 -11.11 12.39
C LEU A 182 10.15 -10.42 11.84
N GLU A 183 11.28 -11.09 11.90
CA GLU A 183 12.50 -10.63 11.27
C GLU A 183 13.00 -11.64 10.24
N VAL A 184 13.22 -11.19 9.02
CA VAL A 184 13.78 -11.99 7.93
C VAL A 184 15.23 -11.59 7.68
N ARG A 185 16.15 -12.55 7.75
CA ARG A 185 17.58 -12.32 7.55
C ARG A 185 18.16 -13.18 6.44
N LEU A 186 19.00 -12.62 5.58
CA LEU A 186 19.80 -13.39 4.62
C LEU A 186 20.91 -14.14 5.36
N ARG A 187 20.95 -15.45 5.16
CA ARG A 187 22.03 -16.31 5.72
C ARG A 187 23.28 -16.35 4.85
N SER A 188 23.20 -15.99 3.60
CA SER A 188 24.28 -16.14 2.62
C SER A 188 25.16 -14.90 2.54
N GLN A 189 26.48 -15.11 2.59
CA GLN A 189 27.48 -14.09 2.28
C GLN A 189 27.87 -14.09 0.78
N SER A 190 27.03 -14.63 -0.10
CA SER A 190 27.27 -14.64 -1.54
C SER A 190 27.51 -13.21 -2.06
N GLU A 191 28.54 -13.03 -2.87
CA GLU A 191 28.81 -11.74 -3.54
C GLU A 191 27.62 -11.21 -4.33
N LYS A 192 26.79 -12.11 -4.87
CA LYS A 192 25.57 -11.75 -5.61
C LYS A 192 24.50 -11.09 -4.73
N LEU A 193 24.58 -11.27 -3.42
CA LEU A 193 23.65 -10.70 -2.45
C LEU A 193 24.26 -9.55 -1.64
N ARG A 194 25.50 -9.14 -2.00
CA ARG A 194 26.14 -8.00 -1.35
C ARG A 194 25.37 -6.72 -1.64
N GLY A 195 24.83 -6.09 -0.61
CA GLY A 195 24.00 -4.90 -0.72
C GLY A 195 22.52 -5.17 -1.03
N ALA A 196 22.08 -6.43 -1.02
CA ALA A 196 20.66 -6.75 -1.11
C ALA A 196 19.93 -6.27 0.16
N GLU A 197 18.84 -5.53 -0.04
CA GLU A 197 17.93 -5.10 1.01
C GLU A 197 16.76 -6.09 1.08
N ILE A 198 16.44 -6.55 2.31
CA ILE A 198 15.26 -7.39 2.54
C ILE A 198 14.14 -6.48 2.99
N ARG A 199 12.98 -6.62 2.37
CA ARG A 199 11.73 -6.03 2.82
C ARG A 199 10.74 -7.14 3.14
N SER A 200 10.24 -7.13 4.34
CA SER A 200 9.20 -8.05 4.83
C SER A 200 8.29 -7.29 5.76
N ARG A 201 7.11 -7.82 5.99
CA ARG A 201 6.25 -7.29 7.06
C ARG A 201 6.97 -7.44 8.41
N ASP A 202 6.67 -6.54 9.32
CA ASP A 202 7.29 -6.44 10.65
C ASP A 202 6.73 -7.45 11.67
N GLY A 203 5.59 -8.11 11.36
CA GLY A 203 4.99 -9.09 12.24
C GLY A 203 3.66 -9.62 11.74
N TYR A 204 2.96 -10.32 12.62
CA TYR A 204 1.62 -10.85 12.38
C TYR A 204 0.87 -11.03 13.71
N TYR A 205 -0.46 -11.02 13.65
CA TYR A 205 -1.28 -11.42 14.79
C TYR A 205 -1.41 -12.94 14.85
N ALA A 206 -1.20 -13.52 16.05
CA ALA A 206 -1.47 -14.92 16.28
C ALA A 206 -2.96 -15.23 16.04
N VAL A 207 -3.25 -16.46 15.65
CA VAL A 207 -4.65 -16.89 15.58
C VAL A 207 -5.27 -16.77 16.98
N TYR A 208 -6.45 -16.19 17.05
CA TYR A 208 -7.24 -16.16 18.27
C TYR A 208 -8.25 -17.32 18.23
N VAL A 209 -8.23 -18.15 19.24
CA VAL A 209 -9.24 -19.19 19.44
C VAL A 209 -9.88 -18.95 20.80
N GLU A 210 -11.17 -18.65 20.80
CA GLU A 210 -11.94 -18.52 22.03
C GLU A 210 -12.01 -19.90 22.70
N GLU A 211 -11.49 -20.00 23.93
CA GLU A 211 -11.66 -21.22 24.72
C GLU A 211 -13.14 -21.42 24.99
N ALA A 212 -13.71 -22.50 24.48
CA ALA A 212 -15.08 -22.89 24.79
C ALA A 212 -15.23 -23.08 26.32
N ARG A 213 -16.01 -22.23 26.93
CA ARG A 213 -16.36 -22.29 28.37
C ARG A 213 -17.31 -23.46 28.66
#